data_23caa5353416cd32064c8a4bd2c954e4
#
_entry.id   23caa5353416cd32064c8a4bd2c954e4
#
_cell.length_a   1.000
_cell.length_b   1.000
_cell.length_c   1.000
_cell.angle_alpha   90.00
_cell.angle_beta   90.00
_cell.angle_gamma   90.00
#
_symmetry.space_group_name_H-M   'P 1'
#
loop_
_entity.id
_entity.type
_entity.pdbx_description
1 polymer ?
#
loop_
_entity_poly.entity_id
_entity_poly.type
_entity_poly.pdbx_seq_one_letter_code
_entity_poly.pdbx_strand_id
1 'polypeptide(L)'
;MGGVDASGSRYVAAAATVARDVLAVHAADVDATGRFPSESVDALARNGLAGLCAPGQLGGGGQGMRVFAAVVEELARGCASTAMIYTMHISASQVVAASTTLDSRDSILRDVAAGKHLTTLAFSEIGSRSQFWSPMSELEPRQGEVGYVVSAHKSWVTSARHADSYVASARRPGAASPSDSVLYLMRPRATEVRTKGTFNGLGLRGNDSAPVDIESYRLGDRDLLCAMGEGTNMTRDVVLPWFCVGTAAMANGICLEAVELTKAHLIGSRFEHEGSDLRDLPILRARLAQMSVRTEQARALLAYTVAELDNPSETTPVYVLQSRLASLQAAVDVTDLAMKAGGGAAFSKQMPVERLFRDARAGWVMAPTVDHLNDFIGRALTGLPQF
;
A
#
# COMPACT_ATOMS: atom_id res chain seq x y z
N MET A 1 -1.94 17.41 4.48
CA MET A 1 -3.32 17.38 3.93
C MET A 1 -4.22 18.29 4.78
N GLY A 2 -4.93 19.24 4.18
CA GLY A 2 -5.89 20.07 4.90
C GLY A 2 -7.11 19.27 5.36
N GLY A 3 -7.76 19.69 6.47
CA GLY A 3 -9.01 19.11 6.96
C GLY A 3 -8.86 17.89 7.88
N VAL A 4 -7.68 17.59 8.39
CA VAL A 4 -7.47 16.65 9.50
C VAL A 4 -7.87 17.37 10.79
N ASP A 5 -8.78 16.78 11.57
CA ASP A 5 -9.21 17.33 12.85
C ASP A 5 -8.14 17.15 13.95
N ALA A 6 -8.41 17.68 15.14
CA ALA A 6 -7.47 17.57 16.28
C ALA A 6 -7.19 16.11 16.68
N SER A 7 -8.18 15.23 16.54
CA SER A 7 -8.05 13.79 16.83
C SER A 7 -7.11 13.10 15.83
N GLY A 8 -7.28 13.38 14.55
CA GLY A 8 -6.42 12.85 13.48
C GLY A 8 -5.01 13.42 13.52
N SER A 9 -4.86 14.71 13.85
CA SER A 9 -3.58 15.42 13.88
C SER A 9 -2.55 14.77 14.80
N ARG A 10 -2.97 14.19 15.93
CA ARG A 10 -2.07 13.45 16.84
C ARG A 10 -1.43 12.22 16.17
N TYR A 11 -2.19 11.50 15.34
CA TYR A 11 -1.69 10.33 14.63
C TYR A 11 -0.72 10.72 13.52
N VAL A 12 -0.99 11.81 12.81
CA VAL A 12 -0.08 12.35 11.79
C VAL A 12 1.23 12.80 12.44
N ALA A 13 1.17 13.51 13.58
CA ALA A 13 2.37 13.90 14.32
C ALA A 13 3.17 12.70 14.83
N ALA A 14 2.49 11.66 15.33
CA ALA A 14 3.13 10.40 15.75
C ALA A 14 3.79 9.70 14.54
N ALA A 15 3.12 9.66 13.39
CA ALA A 15 3.67 9.08 12.16
C ALA A 15 4.92 9.84 11.69
N ALA A 16 4.90 11.18 11.70
CA ALA A 16 6.06 12.00 11.35
C ALA A 16 7.26 11.74 12.29
N THR A 17 7.00 11.60 13.60
CA THR A 17 8.02 11.27 14.58
C THR A 17 8.60 9.87 14.33
N VAL A 18 7.76 8.85 14.16
CA VAL A 18 8.18 7.47 13.87
C VAL A 18 8.93 7.41 12.54
N ALA A 19 8.47 8.12 11.51
CA ALA A 19 9.13 8.18 10.20
C ALA A 19 10.57 8.72 10.31
N ARG A 20 10.76 9.83 11.04
CA ARG A 20 12.07 10.45 11.24
C ARG A 20 12.98 9.63 12.15
N ASP A 21 12.49 9.22 13.32
CA ASP A 21 13.32 8.73 14.41
C ASP A 21 13.56 7.21 14.34
N VAL A 22 12.74 6.48 13.55
CA VAL A 22 12.87 5.03 13.39
C VAL A 22 13.00 4.63 11.93
N LEU A 23 12.01 4.97 11.08
CA LEU A 23 11.97 4.46 9.70
C LEU A 23 13.16 4.95 8.87
N ALA A 24 13.44 6.24 8.89
CA ALA A 24 14.55 6.83 8.14
C ALA A 24 15.92 6.31 8.59
N VAL A 25 16.07 6.02 9.89
CA VAL A 25 17.31 5.49 10.46
C VAL A 25 17.65 4.10 9.91
N HIS A 26 16.62 3.25 9.72
CA HIS A 26 16.82 1.87 9.27
C HIS A 26 16.63 1.68 7.76
N ALA A 27 16.10 2.67 7.05
CA ALA A 27 15.70 2.53 5.65
C ALA A 27 16.84 2.12 4.71
N ALA A 28 18.06 2.59 4.93
CA ALA A 28 19.22 2.24 4.11
C ALA A 28 19.63 0.77 4.28
N ASP A 29 19.66 0.27 5.53
CA ASP A 29 19.97 -1.12 5.84
C ASP A 29 18.86 -2.07 5.36
N VAL A 30 17.59 -1.71 5.59
CA VAL A 30 16.41 -2.45 5.10
C VAL A 30 16.47 -2.61 3.57
N ASP A 31 16.79 -1.55 2.84
CA ASP A 31 16.92 -1.60 1.39
C ASP A 31 18.14 -2.44 0.94
N ALA A 32 19.29 -2.22 1.55
CA ALA A 32 20.52 -2.91 1.16
C ALA A 32 20.44 -4.42 1.36
N THR A 33 19.89 -4.86 2.49
CA THR A 33 19.82 -6.28 2.87
C THR A 33 18.52 -6.96 2.43
N GLY A 34 17.46 -6.19 2.13
CA GLY A 34 16.13 -6.72 1.84
C GLY A 34 15.44 -7.35 3.06
N ARG A 35 15.91 -7.03 4.29
CA ARG A 35 15.31 -7.56 5.52
C ARG A 35 13.98 -6.89 5.84
N PHE A 36 13.11 -7.61 6.53
CA PHE A 36 11.88 -7.04 7.06
C PHE A 36 12.18 -6.01 8.15
N PRO A 37 11.52 -4.84 8.14
CA PRO A 37 11.77 -3.74 9.09
C PRO A 37 10.98 -3.95 10.40
N SER A 38 11.32 -4.97 11.19
CA SER A 38 10.58 -5.33 12.41
C SER A 38 10.52 -4.17 13.40
N GLU A 39 11.64 -3.43 13.59
CA GLU A 39 11.71 -2.26 14.46
C GLU A 39 10.75 -1.14 14.04
N SER A 40 10.52 -0.98 12.73
CA SER A 40 9.57 -0.02 12.21
C SER A 40 8.13 -0.45 12.46
N VAL A 41 7.80 -1.73 12.22
CA VAL A 41 6.46 -2.29 12.48
C VAL A 41 6.15 -2.23 13.98
N ASP A 42 7.10 -2.56 14.84
CA ASP A 42 6.97 -2.43 16.30
C ASP A 42 6.76 -0.98 16.75
N ALA A 43 7.42 -0.02 16.08
CA ALA A 43 7.22 1.41 16.37
C ALA A 43 5.81 1.86 15.98
N LEU A 44 5.29 1.40 14.84
CA LEU A 44 3.90 1.67 14.45
C LEU A 44 2.91 1.13 15.50
N ALA A 45 3.11 -0.11 15.96
CA ALA A 45 2.29 -0.73 16.99
C ALA A 45 2.32 0.06 18.31
N ARG A 46 3.51 0.37 18.83
CA ARG A 46 3.69 1.11 20.10
C ARG A 46 3.09 2.52 20.08
N ASN A 47 2.96 3.14 18.89
CA ASN A 47 2.37 4.48 18.72
C ASN A 47 0.89 4.43 18.33
N GLY A 48 0.22 3.26 18.41
CA GLY A 48 -1.21 3.10 18.12
C GLY A 48 -1.56 3.26 16.64
N LEU A 49 -0.56 3.27 15.74
CA LEU A 49 -0.78 3.44 14.30
C LEU A 49 -1.28 2.15 13.66
N ALA A 50 -0.92 0.97 14.18
CA ALA A 50 -1.43 -0.31 13.66
C ALA A 50 -2.96 -0.38 13.72
N GLY A 51 -3.57 0.11 14.78
CA GLY A 51 -5.02 0.15 14.97
C GLY A 51 -5.70 1.44 14.48
N LEU A 52 -5.02 2.28 13.69
CA LEU A 52 -5.51 3.61 13.28
C LEU A 52 -6.96 3.60 12.81
N CYS A 53 -7.31 2.70 11.92
CA CYS A 53 -8.62 2.63 11.27
C CYS A 53 -9.53 1.53 11.86
N ALA A 54 -9.07 0.78 12.85
CA ALA A 54 -9.90 -0.20 13.55
C ALA A 54 -10.99 0.52 14.37
N PRO A 55 -12.19 -0.07 14.53
CA PRO A 55 -13.30 0.55 15.24
C PRO A 55 -12.95 0.96 16.68
N GLY A 56 -13.37 2.17 17.09
CA GLY A 56 -13.09 2.70 18.42
C GLY A 56 -13.65 1.83 19.56
N GLN A 57 -14.81 1.20 19.35
CA GLN A 57 -15.41 0.27 20.32
C GLN A 57 -14.57 -1.01 20.52
N LEU A 58 -13.65 -1.31 19.63
CA LEU A 58 -12.73 -2.44 19.73
C LEU A 58 -11.31 -1.99 20.14
N GLY A 59 -11.14 -0.74 20.57
CA GLY A 59 -9.89 -0.18 21.03
C GLY A 59 -9.05 0.50 19.94
N GLY A 60 -9.55 0.60 18.72
CA GLY A 60 -8.87 1.26 17.61
C GLY A 60 -9.00 2.77 17.59
N GLY A 61 -8.31 3.42 16.66
CA GLY A 61 -8.36 4.88 16.47
C GLY A 61 -9.64 5.40 15.81
N GLY A 62 -10.40 4.56 15.12
CA GLY A 62 -11.64 4.92 14.42
C GLY A 62 -11.44 5.97 13.31
N GLN A 63 -10.22 6.08 12.78
CA GLN A 63 -9.89 7.11 11.80
C GLN A 63 -10.27 6.67 10.38
N GLY A 64 -10.69 7.63 9.56
CA GLY A 64 -11.03 7.43 8.16
C GLY A 64 -9.84 7.57 7.20
N MET A 65 -10.14 7.49 5.90
CA MET A 65 -9.15 7.51 4.82
C MET A 65 -8.32 8.79 4.77
N ARG A 66 -8.86 9.93 5.21
CA ARG A 66 -8.14 11.21 5.26
C ARG A 66 -6.93 11.15 6.19
N VAL A 67 -7.12 10.65 7.41
CA VAL A 67 -6.02 10.51 8.38
C VAL A 67 -5.08 9.38 7.97
N PHE A 68 -5.62 8.27 7.46
CA PHE A 68 -4.84 7.17 6.91
C PHE A 68 -3.89 7.66 5.81
N ALA A 69 -4.38 8.41 4.82
CA ALA A 69 -3.55 8.94 3.74
C ALA A 69 -2.44 9.88 4.28
N ALA A 70 -2.77 10.75 5.23
CA ALA A 70 -1.79 11.65 5.84
C ALA A 70 -0.70 10.88 6.61
N VAL A 71 -1.08 9.83 7.34
CA VAL A 71 -0.14 8.94 8.04
C VAL A 71 0.77 8.21 7.05
N VAL A 72 0.21 7.60 6.00
CA VAL A 72 1.01 6.89 4.97
C VAL A 72 1.99 7.83 4.27
N GLU A 73 1.56 9.07 3.95
CA GLU A 73 2.42 10.09 3.33
C GLU A 73 3.66 10.37 4.22
N GLU A 74 3.47 10.55 5.55
CA GLU A 74 4.59 10.74 6.46
C GLU A 74 5.49 9.50 6.59
N LEU A 75 4.90 8.31 6.71
CA LEU A 75 5.67 7.06 6.81
C LEU A 75 6.54 6.82 5.57
N ALA A 76 6.00 7.12 4.38
CA ALA A 76 6.71 6.92 3.12
C ALA A 76 7.93 7.84 2.95
N ARG A 77 7.95 9.00 3.60
CA ARG A 77 9.11 9.87 3.67
C ARG A 77 10.28 9.19 4.40
N GLY A 78 9.98 8.43 5.45
CA GLY A 78 11.00 7.67 6.18
C GLY A 78 11.43 6.39 5.46
N CYS A 79 10.46 5.54 5.08
CA CYS A 79 10.70 4.26 4.42
C CYS A 79 9.47 3.79 3.62
N ALA A 80 9.57 3.77 2.30
CA ALA A 80 8.49 3.33 1.44
C ALA A 80 8.15 1.84 1.61
N SER A 81 9.12 0.97 1.94
CA SER A 81 8.86 -0.44 2.27
C SER A 81 7.94 -0.59 3.48
N THR A 82 8.19 0.17 4.55
CA THR A 82 7.34 0.17 5.75
C THR A 82 5.97 0.78 5.46
N ALA A 83 5.91 1.86 4.67
CA ALA A 83 4.64 2.47 4.26
C ALA A 83 3.78 1.50 3.43
N MET A 84 4.40 0.65 2.60
CA MET A 84 3.70 -0.40 1.85
C MET A 84 3.17 -1.50 2.78
N ILE A 85 3.97 -1.99 3.73
CA ILE A 85 3.53 -2.95 4.76
C ILE A 85 2.30 -2.39 5.50
N TYR A 86 2.39 -1.13 5.93
CA TYR A 86 1.32 -0.46 6.64
C TYR A 86 0.05 -0.29 5.78
N THR A 87 0.20 0.09 4.51
CA THR A 87 -0.91 0.20 3.56
C THR A 87 -1.64 -1.13 3.39
N MET A 88 -0.90 -2.23 3.24
CA MET A 88 -1.49 -3.56 3.11
C MET A 88 -2.19 -4.00 4.39
N HIS A 89 -1.60 -3.70 5.55
CA HIS A 89 -2.18 -4.00 6.86
C HIS A 89 -3.51 -3.27 7.08
N ILE A 90 -3.55 -1.97 6.85
CA ILE A 90 -4.79 -1.20 6.99
C ILE A 90 -5.84 -1.67 5.97
N SER A 91 -5.48 -1.85 4.70
CA SER A 91 -6.43 -2.32 3.68
C SER A 91 -7.03 -3.68 4.05
N ALA A 92 -6.22 -4.64 4.49
CA ALA A 92 -6.70 -5.95 4.93
C ALA A 92 -7.55 -5.87 6.20
N SER A 93 -7.15 -5.04 7.18
CA SER A 93 -7.93 -4.85 8.42
C SER A 93 -9.30 -4.22 8.15
N GLN A 94 -9.43 -3.39 7.12
CA GLN A 94 -10.72 -2.83 6.71
C GLN A 94 -11.63 -3.86 6.06
N VAL A 95 -11.09 -4.86 5.34
CA VAL A 95 -11.89 -6.00 4.88
C VAL A 95 -12.41 -6.81 6.06
N VAL A 96 -11.54 -7.06 7.06
CA VAL A 96 -11.97 -7.72 8.31
C VAL A 96 -13.05 -6.89 9.01
N ALA A 97 -12.89 -5.57 9.10
CA ALA A 97 -13.86 -4.68 9.76
C ALA A 97 -15.22 -4.65 9.04
N ALA A 98 -15.22 -4.72 7.71
CA ALA A 98 -16.45 -4.75 6.89
C ALA A 98 -17.13 -6.13 6.85
N SER A 99 -16.45 -7.19 7.30
CA SER A 99 -17.01 -8.55 7.28
C SER A 99 -18.22 -8.68 8.20
N THR A 100 -19.25 -9.35 7.69
CA THR A 100 -20.45 -9.74 8.44
C THR A 100 -20.54 -11.26 8.70
N THR A 101 -19.59 -12.03 8.17
CA THR A 101 -19.60 -13.51 8.21
C THR A 101 -18.46 -14.10 9.04
N LEU A 102 -17.37 -13.36 9.23
CA LEU A 102 -16.18 -13.84 9.93
C LEU A 102 -16.41 -13.91 11.46
N ASP A 103 -16.40 -15.11 12.04
CA ASP A 103 -16.61 -15.31 13.49
C ASP A 103 -15.51 -14.63 14.34
N SER A 104 -14.25 -14.68 13.91
CA SER A 104 -13.12 -14.12 14.64
C SER A 104 -12.91 -12.62 14.43
N ARG A 105 -13.83 -11.93 13.74
CA ARG A 105 -13.75 -10.53 13.36
C ARG A 105 -13.34 -9.59 14.51
N ASP A 106 -14.12 -9.60 15.57
CA ASP A 106 -13.91 -8.66 16.68
C ASP A 106 -12.65 -8.99 17.50
N SER A 107 -12.28 -10.27 17.61
CA SER A 107 -11.04 -10.68 18.24
C SER A 107 -9.83 -10.18 17.46
N ILE A 108 -9.82 -10.39 16.14
CA ILE A 108 -8.74 -9.91 15.27
C ILE A 108 -8.62 -8.39 15.32
N LEU A 109 -9.74 -7.65 15.25
CA LEU A 109 -9.71 -6.21 15.30
C LEU A 109 -9.24 -5.64 16.64
N ARG A 110 -9.51 -6.32 17.76
CA ARG A 110 -8.90 -5.97 19.06
C ARG A 110 -7.40 -6.18 19.08
N ASP A 111 -6.93 -7.28 18.50
CA ASP A 111 -5.49 -7.56 18.40
C ASP A 111 -4.79 -6.59 17.43
N VAL A 112 -5.42 -6.23 16.32
CA VAL A 112 -4.98 -5.15 15.42
C VAL A 112 -4.89 -3.81 16.17
N ALA A 113 -5.94 -3.45 16.92
CA ALA A 113 -5.98 -2.21 17.71
C ALA A 113 -4.85 -2.18 18.77
N ALA A 114 -4.54 -3.33 19.37
CA ALA A 114 -3.46 -3.49 20.34
C ALA A 114 -2.06 -3.61 19.69
N GLY A 115 -1.94 -3.60 18.37
CA GLY A 115 -0.67 -3.79 17.65
C GLY A 115 -0.09 -5.21 17.74
N LYS A 116 -0.94 -6.20 18.04
CA LYS A 116 -0.55 -7.62 18.24
C LYS A 116 -0.85 -8.51 17.05
N HIS A 117 -1.47 -7.97 16.00
CA HIS A 117 -1.87 -8.71 14.82
C HIS A 117 -1.55 -7.92 13.57
N LEU A 118 -0.67 -8.45 12.75
CA LEU A 118 -0.36 -7.94 11.42
C LEU A 118 -1.15 -8.73 10.39
N THR A 119 -1.99 -8.07 9.60
CA THR A 119 -2.72 -8.71 8.49
C THR A 119 -2.28 -8.15 7.14
N THR A 120 -2.50 -8.89 6.06
CA THR A 120 -2.13 -8.46 4.71
C THR A 120 -3.11 -9.00 3.66
N LEU A 121 -3.04 -8.46 2.44
CA LEU A 121 -3.79 -8.95 1.28
C LEU A 121 -2.99 -10.01 0.52
N ALA A 122 -3.64 -11.11 0.14
CA ALA A 122 -3.06 -12.21 -0.65
C ALA A 122 -3.95 -12.54 -1.86
N PHE A 123 -4.03 -11.61 -2.83
CA PHE A 123 -4.95 -11.71 -3.96
C PHE A 123 -4.27 -12.19 -5.25
N SER A 124 -3.13 -11.58 -5.61
CA SER A 124 -2.46 -11.87 -6.89
C SER A 124 -2.04 -13.34 -7.00
N GLU A 125 -2.42 -14.00 -8.09
CA GLU A 125 -2.11 -15.41 -8.37
C GLU A 125 -1.32 -15.58 -9.66
N ILE A 126 -0.53 -16.65 -9.73
CA ILE A 126 0.13 -17.07 -10.97
C ILE A 126 -0.97 -17.38 -11.99
N GLY A 127 -0.89 -16.76 -13.16
CA GLY A 127 -1.89 -16.93 -14.22
C GLY A 127 -2.89 -15.76 -14.33
N SER A 128 -3.16 -15.01 -13.24
CA SER A 128 -4.08 -13.86 -13.29
C SER A 128 -3.49 -12.60 -13.96
N ARG A 129 -2.18 -12.55 -14.20
CA ARG A 129 -1.50 -11.48 -14.94
C ARG A 129 -1.89 -10.06 -14.49
N SER A 130 -1.67 -9.75 -13.22
CA SER A 130 -1.98 -8.45 -12.62
C SER A 130 -3.48 -8.13 -12.49
N GLN A 131 -4.37 -9.08 -12.75
CA GLN A 131 -5.80 -8.96 -12.52
C GLN A 131 -6.16 -9.57 -11.16
N PHE A 132 -5.76 -8.92 -10.07
CA PHE A 132 -5.97 -9.44 -8.72
C PHE A 132 -7.45 -9.63 -8.34
N TRP A 133 -8.36 -8.98 -9.07
CA TRP A 133 -9.82 -9.13 -8.94
C TRP A 133 -10.36 -10.40 -9.62
N SER A 134 -9.51 -11.16 -10.32
CA SER A 134 -9.86 -12.40 -11.04
C SER A 134 -9.07 -13.56 -10.46
N PRO A 135 -9.51 -14.16 -9.32
CA PRO A 135 -8.80 -15.29 -8.73
C PRO A 135 -8.82 -16.51 -9.65
N MET A 136 -7.71 -17.22 -9.70
CA MET A 136 -7.55 -18.47 -10.44
C MET A 136 -7.96 -19.68 -9.61
N SER A 137 -7.69 -19.61 -8.29
CA SER A 137 -8.09 -20.65 -7.33
C SER A 137 -9.60 -20.68 -7.11
N GLU A 138 -10.12 -21.84 -6.72
CA GLU A 138 -11.54 -22.09 -6.44
C GLU A 138 -11.67 -22.77 -5.09
N LEU A 139 -12.74 -22.46 -4.35
CA LEU A 139 -13.11 -23.22 -3.16
C LEU A 139 -13.79 -24.51 -3.60
N GLU A 140 -13.28 -25.64 -3.13
CA GLU A 140 -13.87 -26.96 -3.36
C GLU A 140 -14.60 -27.43 -2.09
N PRO A 141 -15.89 -27.83 -2.17
CA PRO A 141 -16.60 -28.40 -1.02
C PRO A 141 -15.90 -29.67 -0.51
N ARG A 142 -15.79 -29.82 0.80
CA ARG A 142 -15.21 -31.01 1.41
C ARG A 142 -16.20 -32.18 1.33
N GLN A 143 -15.73 -33.30 0.78
CA GLN A 143 -16.57 -34.51 0.69
C GLN A 143 -16.85 -35.09 2.08
N GLY A 144 -18.13 -35.17 2.44
CA GLY A 144 -18.57 -35.79 3.72
C GLY A 144 -18.33 -34.93 4.96
N GLU A 145 -17.85 -33.69 4.82
CA GLU A 145 -17.57 -32.75 5.92
C GLU A 145 -18.05 -31.34 5.57
N VAL A 146 -18.33 -30.54 6.60
CA VAL A 146 -18.68 -29.10 6.40
C VAL A 146 -17.44 -28.28 6.08
N GLY A 147 -17.54 -27.35 5.13
CA GLY A 147 -16.49 -26.42 4.75
C GLY A 147 -15.86 -26.71 3.40
N TYR A 148 -14.71 -26.10 3.17
CA TYR A 148 -14.04 -26.03 1.86
C TYR A 148 -12.57 -26.38 1.97
N VAL A 149 -11.99 -26.72 0.83
CA VAL A 149 -10.55 -26.83 0.60
C VAL A 149 -10.18 -25.85 -0.51
N VAL A 150 -9.01 -25.25 -0.40
CA VAL A 150 -8.45 -24.38 -1.45
C VAL A 150 -6.97 -24.67 -1.66
N SER A 151 -6.58 -24.73 -2.93
CA SER A 151 -5.17 -24.72 -3.36
C SER A 151 -4.94 -23.51 -4.26
N ALA A 152 -3.83 -22.78 -4.02
CA ALA A 152 -3.53 -21.56 -4.75
C ALA A 152 -2.02 -21.32 -4.82
N HIS A 153 -1.58 -20.59 -5.86
CA HIS A 153 -0.22 -20.11 -6.01
C HIS A 153 -0.24 -18.58 -6.02
N LYS A 154 -0.09 -17.95 -4.85
CA LYS A 154 -0.07 -16.50 -4.72
C LYS A 154 1.29 -15.96 -5.17
N SER A 155 1.28 -14.90 -6.00
CA SER A 155 2.50 -14.39 -6.64
C SER A 155 3.30 -13.48 -5.74
N TRP A 156 2.63 -12.53 -5.06
CA TRP A 156 3.25 -11.46 -4.30
C TRP A 156 2.40 -11.15 -3.07
N VAL A 157 2.80 -11.71 -1.92
CA VAL A 157 2.15 -11.45 -0.64
C VAL A 157 3.09 -10.59 0.20
N THR A 158 2.75 -9.33 0.40
CA THR A 158 3.51 -8.42 1.27
C THR A 158 3.50 -8.96 2.71
N SER A 159 4.62 -8.86 3.41
CA SER A 159 4.78 -9.42 4.77
C SER A 159 4.51 -10.93 4.86
N ALA A 160 4.83 -11.69 3.81
CA ALA A 160 4.45 -13.10 3.68
C ALA A 160 4.89 -13.97 4.87
N ARG A 161 6.08 -13.70 5.45
CA ARG A 161 6.59 -14.48 6.61
C ARG A 161 6.23 -13.88 7.96
N HIS A 162 5.68 -12.66 7.96
CA HIS A 162 5.53 -11.85 9.18
C HIS A 162 4.08 -11.58 9.55
N ALA A 163 3.14 -11.66 8.59
CA ALA A 163 1.72 -11.47 8.85
C ALA A 163 1.13 -12.63 9.67
N ASP A 164 0.19 -12.32 10.54
CA ASP A 164 -0.56 -13.29 11.35
C ASP A 164 -1.80 -13.82 10.63
N SER A 165 -2.29 -13.07 9.63
CA SER A 165 -3.36 -13.52 8.75
C SER A 165 -3.24 -12.92 7.35
N TYR A 166 -3.81 -13.63 6.37
CA TYR A 166 -3.99 -13.15 5.01
C TYR A 166 -5.49 -13.02 4.70
N VAL A 167 -5.88 -11.89 4.17
CA VAL A 167 -7.16 -11.74 3.45
C VAL A 167 -6.91 -12.23 2.02
N ALA A 168 -7.51 -13.34 1.67
CA ALA A 168 -7.31 -14.00 0.37
C ALA A 168 -8.61 -14.08 -0.41
N SER A 169 -8.51 -14.27 -1.73
CA SER A 169 -9.63 -14.44 -2.65
C SER A 169 -9.57 -15.80 -3.34
N ALA A 170 -10.74 -16.35 -3.64
CA ALA A 170 -10.94 -17.52 -4.49
C ALA A 170 -12.27 -17.41 -5.24
N ARG A 171 -12.45 -18.16 -6.33
CA ARG A 171 -13.76 -18.37 -6.92
C ARG A 171 -14.62 -19.18 -5.97
N ARG A 172 -15.94 -18.94 -5.97
CA ARG A 172 -16.86 -19.82 -5.25
C ARG A 172 -16.97 -21.19 -5.93
N PRO A 173 -17.46 -22.22 -5.25
CA PRO A 173 -17.69 -23.54 -5.85
C PRO A 173 -18.60 -23.43 -7.08
N GLY A 174 -18.14 -24.00 -8.21
CA GLY A 174 -18.88 -24.01 -9.46
C GLY A 174 -19.08 -22.63 -10.10
N ALA A 175 -18.16 -21.70 -9.87
CA ALA A 175 -18.21 -20.35 -10.45
C ALA A 175 -18.18 -20.38 -11.97
N ALA A 176 -19.13 -19.70 -12.60
CA ALA A 176 -19.19 -19.53 -14.05
C ALA A 176 -18.27 -18.43 -14.57
N SER A 177 -17.83 -17.51 -13.71
CA SER A 177 -16.99 -16.36 -14.02
C SER A 177 -15.96 -16.11 -12.91
N PRO A 178 -14.77 -15.57 -13.21
CA PRO A 178 -13.81 -15.12 -12.19
C PRO A 178 -14.36 -14.06 -11.21
N SER A 179 -15.35 -13.27 -11.65
CA SER A 179 -16.04 -12.29 -10.78
C SER A 179 -16.94 -12.94 -9.74
N ASP A 180 -17.28 -14.22 -9.89
CA ASP A 180 -18.09 -14.99 -8.98
C ASP A 180 -17.16 -15.57 -7.85
N SER A 181 -16.73 -14.69 -6.98
CA SER A 181 -15.66 -14.91 -6.02
C SER A 181 -16.10 -14.74 -4.57
N VAL A 182 -15.25 -15.12 -3.66
CA VAL A 182 -15.41 -14.96 -2.22
C VAL A 182 -14.08 -14.54 -1.60
N LEU A 183 -14.13 -13.76 -0.54
CA LEU A 183 -12.97 -13.45 0.29
C LEU A 183 -13.00 -14.30 1.56
N TYR A 184 -11.83 -14.76 1.98
CA TYR A 184 -11.67 -15.58 3.18
C TYR A 184 -10.40 -15.19 3.95
N LEU A 185 -10.42 -15.47 5.24
CA LEU A 185 -9.26 -15.26 6.11
C LEU A 185 -8.45 -16.57 6.18
N MET A 186 -7.14 -16.45 5.98
CA MET A 186 -6.21 -17.57 6.07
C MET A 186 -5.14 -17.29 7.12
N ARG A 187 -4.69 -18.34 7.80
CA ARG A 187 -3.60 -18.28 8.78
C ARG A 187 -2.31 -18.82 8.15
N PRO A 188 -1.27 -17.96 7.94
CA PRO A 188 -0.07 -18.34 7.20
C PRO A 188 0.82 -19.37 7.92
N ARG A 189 0.60 -19.60 9.21
CA ARG A 189 1.36 -20.59 10.00
C ARG A 189 0.80 -22.01 9.90
N ALA A 190 -0.24 -22.21 9.09
CA ALA A 190 -0.76 -23.56 8.80
C ALA A 190 0.27 -24.34 7.97
N THR A 191 0.28 -25.68 8.16
CA THR A 191 1.23 -26.56 7.47
C THR A 191 1.03 -26.61 5.96
N GLU A 192 -0.17 -26.27 5.51
CA GLU A 192 -0.59 -26.18 4.10
C GLU A 192 -0.11 -24.91 3.40
N VAL A 193 0.46 -23.95 4.14
CA VAL A 193 0.88 -22.65 3.60
C VAL A 193 2.41 -22.54 3.62
N ARG A 194 3.02 -22.33 2.45
CA ARG A 194 4.47 -22.27 2.31
C ARG A 194 4.89 -21.02 1.56
N THR A 195 5.63 -20.14 2.22
CA THR A 195 6.28 -19.01 1.56
C THR A 195 7.53 -19.50 0.82
N LYS A 196 7.63 -19.18 -0.48
CA LYS A 196 8.74 -19.59 -1.34
C LYS A 196 9.71 -18.45 -1.60
N GLY A 197 11.00 -18.79 -1.74
CA GLY A 197 12.05 -17.86 -2.16
C GLY A 197 12.20 -16.65 -1.23
N THR A 198 12.92 -15.65 -1.68
CA THR A 198 13.09 -14.34 -1.03
C THR A 198 12.66 -13.25 -1.99
N PHE A 199 12.11 -12.14 -1.46
CA PHE A 199 11.82 -10.98 -2.29
C PHE A 199 13.11 -10.27 -2.70
N ASN A 200 13.36 -10.19 -4.01
CA ASN A 200 14.49 -9.47 -4.58
C ASN A 200 13.97 -8.48 -5.64
N GLY A 201 13.19 -7.51 -5.20
CA GLY A 201 12.63 -6.46 -6.05
C GLY A 201 13.62 -5.35 -6.37
N LEU A 202 13.33 -4.58 -7.41
CA LEU A 202 14.05 -3.36 -7.75
C LEU A 202 13.94 -2.33 -6.63
N GLY A 203 12.73 -2.15 -6.07
CA GLY A 203 12.39 -1.26 -4.96
C GLY A 203 11.52 -1.96 -3.94
N LEU A 204 11.12 -1.24 -2.88
CA LEU A 204 10.35 -1.75 -1.73
C LEU A 204 10.96 -3.02 -1.13
N ARG A 205 12.27 -3.11 -1.11
CA ARG A 205 13.02 -4.35 -0.88
C ARG A 205 12.78 -4.97 0.50
N GLY A 206 12.38 -4.15 1.48
CA GLY A 206 12.10 -4.58 2.85
C GLY A 206 10.68 -5.06 3.12
N ASN A 207 9.77 -5.10 2.13
CA ASN A 207 8.37 -5.41 2.39
C ASN A 207 8.02 -6.91 2.41
N ASP A 208 9.00 -7.80 2.21
CA ASP A 208 8.84 -9.27 2.16
C ASP A 208 7.68 -9.73 1.26
N SER A 209 7.58 -9.14 0.06
CA SER A 209 6.61 -9.55 -0.96
C SER A 209 7.03 -10.86 -1.61
N ALA A 210 6.68 -11.98 -1.03
CA ALA A 210 7.11 -13.29 -1.48
C ALA A 210 5.97 -14.11 -2.10
N PRO A 211 6.29 -15.09 -2.98
CA PRO A 211 5.34 -16.08 -3.44
C PRO A 211 4.90 -17.00 -2.30
N VAL A 212 3.62 -17.38 -2.29
CA VAL A 212 3.05 -18.28 -1.29
C VAL A 212 2.27 -19.39 -1.99
N ASP A 213 2.66 -20.63 -1.72
CA ASP A 213 1.90 -21.81 -2.14
C ASP A 213 0.97 -22.25 -1.01
N ILE A 214 -0.24 -22.56 -1.40
CA ILE A 214 -1.31 -23.06 -0.54
C ILE A 214 -1.71 -24.40 -1.12
N GLU A 215 -1.61 -25.46 -0.30
CA GLU A 215 -1.89 -26.83 -0.71
C GLU A 215 -3.00 -27.42 0.20
N SER A 216 -4.21 -27.57 -0.34
CA SER A 216 -5.33 -28.19 0.35
C SER A 216 -5.66 -27.53 1.70
N TYR A 217 -5.56 -26.20 1.78
CA TYR A 217 -5.90 -25.45 2.99
C TYR A 217 -7.39 -25.59 3.30
N ARG A 218 -7.70 -25.95 4.54
CA ARG A 218 -9.06 -26.21 5.02
C ARG A 218 -9.64 -24.96 5.67
N LEU A 219 -10.84 -24.58 5.28
CA LEU A 219 -11.58 -23.46 5.87
C LEU A 219 -13.07 -23.80 6.00
N GLY A 220 -13.72 -23.15 6.95
CA GLY A 220 -15.16 -23.25 7.16
C GLY A 220 -15.90 -21.99 6.76
N ASP A 221 -17.23 -21.99 6.82
CA ASP A 221 -18.06 -20.81 6.60
C ASP A 221 -17.67 -19.64 7.55
N ARG A 222 -17.16 -19.97 8.74
CA ARG A 222 -16.73 -19.03 9.78
C ARG A 222 -15.43 -18.27 9.43
N ASP A 223 -14.69 -18.71 8.42
CA ASP A 223 -13.48 -18.09 7.92
C ASP A 223 -13.77 -17.19 6.70
N LEU A 224 -15.00 -17.17 6.18
CA LEU A 224 -15.41 -16.34 5.08
C LEU A 224 -15.57 -14.88 5.54
N LEU A 225 -15.13 -13.95 4.70
CA LEU A 225 -15.17 -12.51 4.96
C LEU A 225 -16.42 -11.87 4.35
N CYS A 226 -17.07 -12.55 3.40
CA CYS A 226 -18.31 -12.13 2.75
C CYS A 226 -19.15 -13.35 2.36
N ALA A 227 -20.40 -13.15 1.98
CA ALA A 227 -21.22 -14.19 1.40
C ALA A 227 -20.63 -14.73 0.09
N MET A 228 -20.95 -15.97 -0.26
CA MET A 228 -20.52 -16.60 -1.52
C MET A 228 -20.98 -15.77 -2.72
N GLY A 229 -20.06 -15.46 -3.62
CA GLY A 229 -20.30 -14.61 -4.79
C GLY A 229 -20.09 -13.10 -4.55
N GLU A 230 -19.96 -12.65 -3.31
CA GLU A 230 -19.80 -11.21 -2.97
C GLU A 230 -18.33 -10.74 -2.91
N GLY A 231 -17.37 -11.60 -3.23
CA GLY A 231 -15.95 -11.27 -3.13
C GLY A 231 -15.54 -10.10 -4.03
N THR A 232 -16.06 -10.04 -5.26
CA THR A 232 -15.80 -8.94 -6.20
C THR A 232 -16.38 -7.62 -5.70
N ASN A 233 -17.59 -7.63 -5.13
CA ASN A 233 -18.19 -6.43 -4.53
C ASN A 233 -17.34 -5.91 -3.36
N MET A 234 -16.96 -6.78 -2.43
CA MET A 234 -16.09 -6.40 -1.32
C MET A 234 -14.70 -5.92 -1.78
N THR A 235 -14.16 -6.51 -2.84
CA THR A 235 -12.91 -6.06 -3.45
C THR A 235 -13.04 -4.65 -4.03
N ARG A 236 -14.13 -4.37 -4.76
CA ARG A 236 -14.39 -3.06 -5.36
C ARG A 236 -14.69 -1.99 -4.32
N ASP A 237 -15.52 -2.32 -3.31
CA ASP A 237 -16.08 -1.32 -2.40
C ASP A 237 -15.21 -1.08 -1.17
N VAL A 238 -14.35 -2.03 -0.80
CA VAL A 238 -13.47 -1.93 0.37
C VAL A 238 -12.00 -1.97 -0.03
N VAL A 239 -11.54 -3.05 -0.66
CA VAL A 239 -10.09 -3.23 -0.92
C VAL A 239 -9.56 -2.13 -1.82
N LEU A 240 -10.22 -1.90 -2.96
CA LEU A 240 -9.73 -0.99 -3.99
C LEU A 240 -9.59 0.47 -3.49
N PRO A 241 -10.58 1.08 -2.80
CA PRO A 241 -10.43 2.44 -2.28
C PRO A 241 -9.29 2.57 -1.26
N TRP A 242 -9.22 1.68 -0.25
CA TRP A 242 -8.16 1.75 0.76
C TRP A 242 -6.78 1.55 0.18
N PHE A 243 -6.63 0.60 -0.73
CA PHE A 243 -5.36 0.33 -1.40
C PHE A 243 -4.94 1.46 -2.34
N CYS A 244 -5.87 2.02 -3.12
CA CYS A 244 -5.58 3.14 -4.03
C CYS A 244 -5.18 4.39 -3.28
N VAL A 245 -5.92 4.77 -2.23
CA VAL A 245 -5.60 5.93 -1.38
C VAL A 245 -4.26 5.74 -0.69
N GLY A 246 -3.99 4.57 -0.09
CA GLY A 246 -2.73 4.28 0.58
C GLY A 246 -1.53 4.32 -0.36
N THR A 247 -1.63 3.71 -1.54
CA THR A 247 -0.53 3.71 -2.53
C THR A 247 -0.32 5.08 -3.17
N ALA A 248 -1.37 5.89 -3.35
CA ALA A 248 -1.26 7.29 -3.77
C ALA A 248 -0.53 8.13 -2.70
N ALA A 249 -0.91 7.98 -1.44
CA ALA A 249 -0.27 8.67 -0.33
C ALA A 249 1.21 8.26 -0.17
N MET A 250 1.52 6.97 -0.32
CA MET A 250 2.91 6.48 -0.33
C MET A 250 3.72 7.14 -1.46
N ALA A 251 3.18 7.21 -2.67
CA ALA A 251 3.82 7.86 -3.81
C ALA A 251 4.06 9.36 -3.55
N ASN A 252 3.09 10.05 -2.95
CA ASN A 252 3.24 11.46 -2.56
C ASN A 252 4.31 11.65 -1.48
N GLY A 253 4.42 10.77 -0.50
CA GLY A 253 5.49 10.79 0.50
C GLY A 253 6.88 10.60 -0.11
N ILE A 254 7.02 9.71 -1.09
CA ILE A 254 8.25 9.55 -1.89
C ILE A 254 8.60 10.87 -2.62
N CYS A 255 7.59 11.53 -3.23
CA CYS A 255 7.80 12.83 -3.90
C CYS A 255 8.29 13.89 -2.92
N LEU A 256 7.62 14.04 -1.78
CA LEU A 256 7.98 15.02 -0.75
C LEU A 256 9.43 14.84 -0.29
N GLU A 257 9.83 13.63 0.02
CA GLU A 257 11.19 13.33 0.46
C GLU A 257 12.21 13.56 -0.65
N ALA A 258 11.89 13.22 -1.91
CA ALA A 258 12.77 13.50 -3.04
C ALA A 258 12.99 15.01 -3.25
N VAL A 259 11.93 15.83 -3.05
CA VAL A 259 12.03 17.29 -3.11
C VAL A 259 12.93 17.82 -1.99
N GLU A 260 12.74 17.39 -0.75
CA GLU A 260 13.54 17.86 0.40
C GLU A 260 15.01 17.44 0.29
N LEU A 261 15.30 16.20 -0.09
CA LEU A 261 16.67 15.74 -0.30
C LEU A 261 17.37 16.50 -1.44
N THR A 262 16.65 16.76 -2.54
CA THR A 262 17.20 17.54 -3.65
C THR A 262 17.46 18.97 -3.21
N LYS A 263 16.52 19.61 -2.52
CA LYS A 263 16.69 20.97 -1.97
C LYS A 263 17.91 21.04 -1.06
N ALA A 264 18.05 20.10 -0.12
CA ALA A 264 19.18 20.06 0.78
C ALA A 264 20.52 19.90 0.04
N HIS A 265 20.55 19.04 -0.99
CA HIS A 265 21.73 18.85 -1.84
C HIS A 265 22.11 20.12 -2.58
N LEU A 266 21.15 20.82 -3.18
CA LEU A 266 21.43 22.07 -3.93
C LEU A 266 21.95 23.20 -3.03
N ILE A 267 21.52 23.26 -1.78
CA ILE A 267 21.95 24.24 -0.79
C ILE A 267 23.33 23.87 -0.22
N GLY A 268 23.57 22.57 0.03
CA GLY A 268 24.78 22.09 0.72
C GLY A 268 25.99 21.82 -0.19
N SER A 269 25.82 21.89 -1.52
CA SER A 269 26.89 21.57 -2.48
C SER A 269 27.41 22.83 -3.15
N ARG A 270 28.74 22.96 -3.17
CA ARG A 270 29.42 24.19 -3.62
C ARG A 270 30.44 23.93 -4.74
N PHE A 271 30.58 24.91 -5.63
CA PHE A 271 31.70 24.99 -6.58
C PHE A 271 32.85 25.72 -5.90
N GLU A 272 33.82 24.96 -5.38
CA GLU A 272 34.97 25.54 -4.60
C GLU A 272 35.78 26.56 -5.41
N HIS A 273 35.93 26.33 -6.72
CA HIS A 273 36.71 27.18 -7.61
C HIS A 273 36.00 28.50 -8.01
N GLU A 274 34.65 28.55 -7.89
CA GLU A 274 33.86 29.74 -8.24
C GLU A 274 33.25 30.41 -7.01
N GLY A 275 33.23 29.73 -5.88
CA GLY A 275 32.59 30.20 -4.65
C GLY A 275 31.07 30.28 -4.71
N SER A 276 30.43 29.62 -5.70
CA SER A 276 28.97 29.55 -5.90
C SER A 276 28.41 28.20 -5.44
N ASP A 277 27.10 28.13 -5.18
CA ASP A 277 26.41 26.93 -4.79
C ASP A 277 25.67 26.28 -5.98
N LEU A 278 25.32 25.00 -5.91
CA LEU A 278 24.49 24.34 -6.95
C LEU A 278 23.13 25.02 -7.11
N ARG A 279 22.59 25.62 -6.03
CA ARG A 279 21.32 26.36 -6.08
C ARG A 279 21.41 27.62 -6.96
N ASP A 280 22.61 28.11 -7.29
CA ASP A 280 22.79 29.29 -8.14
C ASP A 280 22.59 28.99 -9.63
N LEU A 281 22.54 27.67 -10.00
CA LEU A 281 22.28 27.25 -11.36
C LEU A 281 20.78 27.30 -11.70
N PRO A 282 20.36 28.13 -12.71
CA PRO A 282 18.95 28.28 -13.09
C PRO A 282 18.27 26.94 -13.44
N ILE A 283 19.00 26.03 -14.11
CA ILE A 283 18.46 24.75 -14.53
C ILE A 283 18.11 23.82 -13.33
N LEU A 284 18.89 23.88 -12.25
CA LEU A 284 18.63 23.09 -11.05
C LEU A 284 17.46 23.68 -10.26
N ARG A 285 17.35 25.01 -10.16
CA ARG A 285 16.15 25.65 -9.59
C ARG A 285 14.89 25.31 -10.37
N ALA A 286 14.96 25.30 -11.70
CA ALA A 286 13.82 24.93 -12.55
C ALA A 286 13.39 23.48 -12.32
N ARG A 287 14.34 22.53 -12.20
CA ARG A 287 14.03 21.13 -11.85
C ARG A 287 13.36 21.01 -10.49
N LEU A 288 13.90 21.66 -9.46
CA LEU A 288 13.30 21.64 -8.12
C LEU A 288 11.89 22.23 -8.12
N ALA A 289 11.64 23.32 -8.85
CA ALA A 289 10.32 23.91 -9.02
C ALA A 289 9.35 22.92 -9.70
N GLN A 290 9.76 22.24 -10.77
CA GLN A 290 8.95 21.20 -11.43
C GLN A 290 8.62 20.05 -10.51
N MET A 291 9.58 19.57 -9.71
CA MET A 291 9.36 18.53 -8.71
C MET A 291 8.30 18.95 -7.69
N SER A 292 8.44 20.16 -7.13
CA SER A 292 7.52 20.72 -6.16
C SER A 292 6.10 20.83 -6.72
N VAL A 293 5.94 21.41 -7.91
CA VAL A 293 4.62 21.60 -8.56
C VAL A 293 3.94 20.26 -8.81
N ARG A 294 4.65 19.26 -9.37
CA ARG A 294 4.07 17.92 -9.61
C ARG A 294 3.66 17.23 -8.34
N THR A 295 4.47 17.35 -7.28
CA THR A 295 4.15 16.81 -5.95
C THR A 295 2.85 17.42 -5.42
N GLU A 296 2.71 18.74 -5.45
CA GLU A 296 1.53 19.42 -4.93
C GLU A 296 0.28 19.17 -5.78
N GLN A 297 0.39 19.02 -7.10
CA GLN A 297 -0.72 18.64 -7.97
C GLN A 297 -1.28 17.24 -7.58
N ALA A 298 -0.39 16.24 -7.40
CA ALA A 298 -0.81 14.90 -6.98
C ALA A 298 -1.43 14.89 -5.57
N ARG A 299 -0.83 15.64 -4.63
CA ARG A 299 -1.35 15.79 -3.26
C ARG A 299 -2.71 16.48 -3.22
N ALA A 300 -2.90 17.53 -4.02
CA ALA A 300 -4.18 18.24 -4.11
C ALA A 300 -5.30 17.33 -4.64
N LEU A 301 -5.03 16.52 -5.67
CA LEU A 301 -6.01 15.57 -6.19
C LEU A 301 -6.33 14.48 -5.15
N LEU A 302 -5.35 13.94 -4.44
CA LEU A 302 -5.60 12.98 -3.37
C LEU A 302 -6.40 13.62 -2.21
N ALA A 303 -6.08 14.85 -1.83
CA ALA A 303 -6.83 15.58 -0.78
C ALA A 303 -8.30 15.79 -1.18
N TYR A 304 -8.55 16.12 -2.44
CA TYR A 304 -9.92 16.19 -2.99
C TYR A 304 -10.61 14.81 -2.95
N THR A 305 -9.92 13.77 -3.39
CA THR A 305 -10.46 12.40 -3.41
C THR A 305 -10.87 11.91 -2.01
N VAL A 306 -10.05 12.14 -0.99
CA VAL A 306 -10.42 11.73 0.38
C VAL A 306 -11.58 12.57 0.95
N ALA A 307 -11.75 13.81 0.48
CA ALA A 307 -12.93 14.61 0.82
C ALA A 307 -14.21 14.07 0.17
N GLU A 308 -14.12 13.63 -1.09
CA GLU A 308 -15.21 12.94 -1.78
C GLU A 308 -15.61 11.62 -1.11
N LEU A 309 -14.61 10.89 -0.57
CA LEU A 309 -14.86 9.63 0.16
C LEU A 309 -15.56 9.82 1.51
N ASP A 310 -15.53 11.02 2.09
CA ASP A 310 -16.31 11.35 3.30
C ASP A 310 -17.82 11.50 2.97
N ASN A 311 -18.18 11.91 1.73
CA ASN A 311 -19.54 12.03 1.22
C ASN A 311 -19.58 11.53 -0.24
N PRO A 312 -19.62 10.22 -0.46
CA PRO A 312 -19.45 9.64 -1.79
C PRO A 312 -20.55 10.03 -2.79
N SER A 313 -20.15 10.27 -4.03
CA SER A 313 -21.01 10.47 -5.21
C SER A 313 -20.78 9.38 -6.25
N GLU A 314 -21.51 9.39 -7.35
CA GLU A 314 -21.31 8.45 -8.46
C GLU A 314 -19.92 8.59 -9.12
N THR A 315 -19.29 9.77 -9.03
CA THR A 315 -17.96 10.03 -9.58
C THR A 315 -16.82 9.69 -8.63
N THR A 316 -17.08 9.47 -7.34
CA THR A 316 -16.04 9.17 -6.33
C THR A 316 -15.13 8.00 -6.73
N PRO A 317 -15.61 6.86 -7.26
CA PRO A 317 -14.74 5.77 -7.70
C PRO A 317 -13.73 6.19 -8.78
N VAL A 318 -14.11 7.10 -9.66
CA VAL A 318 -13.22 7.63 -10.71
C VAL A 318 -12.12 8.48 -10.07
N TYR A 319 -12.44 9.33 -9.11
CA TYR A 319 -11.44 10.12 -8.39
C TYR A 319 -10.44 9.25 -7.62
N VAL A 320 -10.88 8.13 -7.05
CA VAL A 320 -9.98 7.16 -6.41
C VAL A 320 -8.93 6.62 -7.39
N LEU A 321 -9.33 6.27 -8.61
CA LEU A 321 -8.41 5.79 -9.64
C LEU A 321 -7.51 6.92 -10.18
N GLN A 322 -8.08 8.11 -10.42
CA GLN A 322 -7.35 9.27 -10.92
C GLN A 322 -6.28 9.74 -9.93
N SER A 323 -6.61 9.82 -8.63
CA SER A 323 -5.63 10.23 -7.60
C SER A 323 -4.46 9.25 -7.50
N ARG A 324 -4.74 7.96 -7.58
CA ARG A 324 -3.68 6.95 -7.61
C ARG A 324 -2.81 7.09 -8.86
N LEU A 325 -3.41 7.17 -10.03
CA LEU A 325 -2.68 7.33 -11.29
C LEU A 325 -1.78 8.56 -11.28
N ALA A 326 -2.33 9.71 -10.89
CA ALA A 326 -1.58 10.96 -10.82
C ALA A 326 -0.40 10.90 -9.85
N SER A 327 -0.61 10.31 -8.65
CA SER A 327 0.45 10.17 -7.64
C SER A 327 1.55 9.22 -8.10
N LEU A 328 1.21 8.10 -8.73
CA LEU A 328 2.21 7.14 -9.25
C LEU A 328 3.05 7.75 -10.38
N GLN A 329 2.44 8.51 -11.29
CA GLN A 329 3.14 9.22 -12.36
C GLN A 329 4.03 10.31 -11.78
N ALA A 330 3.51 11.11 -10.84
CA ALA A 330 4.29 12.13 -10.17
C ALA A 330 5.54 11.56 -9.47
N ALA A 331 5.40 10.43 -8.76
CA ALA A 331 6.53 9.81 -8.06
C ALA A 331 7.67 9.39 -9.00
N VAL A 332 7.34 8.84 -10.17
CA VAL A 332 8.35 8.51 -11.17
C VAL A 332 9.02 9.76 -11.74
N ASP A 333 8.23 10.75 -12.14
CA ASP A 333 8.75 11.99 -12.73
C ASP A 333 9.60 12.78 -11.74
N VAL A 334 9.13 12.91 -10.49
CA VAL A 334 9.82 13.67 -9.43
C VAL A 334 11.15 13.00 -9.06
N THR A 335 11.14 11.67 -8.90
CA THR A 335 12.38 10.94 -8.56
C THR A 335 13.37 10.90 -9.72
N ASP A 336 12.91 10.91 -10.98
CA ASP A 336 13.76 11.05 -12.16
C ASP A 336 14.42 12.42 -12.23
N LEU A 337 13.66 13.50 -11.94
CA LEU A 337 14.20 14.85 -11.84
C LEU A 337 15.20 15.00 -10.68
N ALA A 338 14.95 14.33 -9.55
CA ALA A 338 15.85 14.29 -8.40
C ALA A 338 17.20 13.62 -8.76
N MET A 339 17.16 12.48 -9.45
CA MET A 339 18.37 11.80 -9.96
C MET A 339 19.17 12.73 -10.90
N LYS A 340 18.48 13.42 -11.81
CA LYS A 340 19.11 14.40 -12.73
C LYS A 340 19.68 15.61 -12.01
N ALA A 341 19.07 16.04 -10.92
CA ALA A 341 19.56 17.19 -10.13
C ALA A 341 20.75 16.81 -9.24
N GLY A 342 20.73 15.61 -8.67
CA GLY A 342 21.79 15.08 -7.81
C GLY A 342 23.02 14.57 -8.58
N GLY A 343 22.88 14.32 -9.90
CA GLY A 343 23.98 13.92 -10.77
C GLY A 343 24.78 12.73 -10.22
N GLY A 344 26.11 12.87 -10.17
CA GLY A 344 27.02 11.81 -9.69
C GLY A 344 26.77 11.41 -8.23
N ALA A 345 26.37 12.33 -7.36
CA ALA A 345 26.09 12.04 -5.96
C ALA A 345 24.84 11.14 -5.80
N ALA A 346 23.80 11.37 -6.60
CA ALA A 346 22.62 10.50 -6.64
C ALA A 346 22.96 9.13 -7.25
N PHE A 347 23.70 9.10 -8.36
CA PHE A 347 24.07 7.86 -9.05
C PHE A 347 24.98 6.96 -8.22
N SER A 348 25.89 7.53 -7.44
CA SER A 348 26.86 6.81 -6.60
C SER A 348 26.32 6.41 -5.22
N LYS A 349 25.01 6.54 -4.99
CA LYS A 349 24.34 6.21 -3.71
C LYS A 349 24.81 7.06 -2.50
N GLN A 350 25.47 8.20 -2.72
CA GLN A 350 25.78 9.17 -1.67
C GLN A 350 24.54 9.92 -1.18
N MET A 351 23.51 10.00 -2.04
CA MET A 351 22.20 10.52 -1.71
C MET A 351 21.17 9.38 -1.67
N PRO A 352 20.22 9.38 -0.70
CA PRO A 352 19.18 8.34 -0.62
C PRO A 352 18.13 8.45 -1.75
N VAL A 353 18.26 9.39 -2.66
CA VAL A 353 17.38 9.63 -3.81
C VAL A 353 17.29 8.40 -4.72
N GLU A 354 18.39 7.63 -4.90
CA GLU A 354 18.38 6.44 -5.76
C GLU A 354 17.44 5.33 -5.22
N ARG A 355 17.30 5.23 -3.88
CA ARG A 355 16.32 4.33 -3.25
C ARG A 355 14.90 4.78 -3.58
N LEU A 356 14.58 6.08 -3.40
CA LEU A 356 13.28 6.63 -3.74
C LEU A 356 12.95 6.46 -5.22
N PHE A 357 13.96 6.61 -6.10
CA PHE A 357 13.84 6.35 -7.53
C PHE A 357 13.44 4.91 -7.82
N ARG A 358 14.02 3.92 -7.15
CA ARG A 358 13.66 2.49 -7.31
C ARG A 358 12.30 2.18 -6.71
N ASP A 359 12.00 2.69 -5.52
CA ASP A 359 10.74 2.48 -4.81
C ASP A 359 9.53 3.02 -5.59
N ALA A 360 9.67 4.19 -6.22
CA ALA A 360 8.63 4.80 -7.05
C ALA A 360 8.17 3.92 -8.23
N ARG A 361 9.06 3.08 -8.78
CA ARG A 361 8.73 2.18 -9.92
C ARG A 361 7.83 1.01 -9.52
N ALA A 362 7.77 0.65 -8.26
CA ALA A 362 6.86 -0.39 -7.78
C ALA A 362 5.39 -0.08 -8.07
N GLY A 363 5.00 1.20 -7.99
CA GLY A 363 3.64 1.64 -8.28
C GLY A 363 3.15 1.31 -9.69
N TRP A 364 4.04 1.24 -10.67
CA TRP A 364 3.67 0.96 -12.05
C TRP A 364 3.24 -0.48 -12.30
N VAL A 365 3.81 -1.43 -11.54
CA VAL A 365 3.57 -2.87 -11.71
C VAL A 365 2.59 -3.45 -10.70
N MET A 366 2.30 -2.74 -9.61
CA MET A 366 1.28 -3.14 -8.64
C MET A 366 -0.11 -2.93 -9.21
N ALA A 367 -0.91 -3.99 -9.23
CA ALA A 367 -2.28 -3.94 -9.75
C ALA A 367 -3.25 -3.14 -8.85
N PRO A 368 -4.21 -2.37 -9.43
CA PRO A 368 -4.31 -2.05 -10.84
C PRO A 368 -3.07 -1.31 -11.34
N THR A 369 -2.45 -1.82 -12.41
CA THR A 369 -1.27 -1.16 -13.01
C THR A 369 -1.63 0.20 -13.60
N VAL A 370 -0.63 1.02 -13.95
CA VAL A 370 -0.87 2.31 -14.62
C VAL A 370 -1.70 2.14 -15.88
N ASP A 371 -1.48 1.07 -16.65
CA ASP A 371 -2.25 0.77 -17.86
C ASP A 371 -3.70 0.40 -17.53
N HIS A 372 -3.94 -0.43 -16.51
CA HIS A 372 -5.29 -0.72 -16.02
C HIS A 372 -6.00 0.55 -15.53
N LEU A 373 -5.31 1.42 -14.78
CA LEU A 373 -5.91 2.67 -14.30
C LEU A 373 -6.33 3.58 -15.46
N ASN A 374 -5.49 3.72 -16.49
CA ASN A 374 -5.84 4.50 -17.69
C ASN A 374 -7.06 3.92 -18.41
N ASP A 375 -7.11 2.59 -18.59
CA ASP A 375 -8.28 1.94 -19.23
C ASP A 375 -9.55 2.10 -18.38
N PHE A 376 -9.48 1.82 -17.08
CA PHE A 376 -10.65 1.92 -16.20
C PHE A 376 -11.21 3.34 -16.11
N ILE A 377 -10.34 4.34 -16.03
CA ILE A 377 -10.76 5.75 -16.07
C ILE A 377 -11.39 6.07 -17.42
N GLY A 378 -10.76 5.67 -18.53
CA GLY A 378 -11.30 5.87 -19.88
C GLY A 378 -12.68 5.21 -20.05
N ARG A 379 -12.84 3.98 -19.59
CA ARG A 379 -14.13 3.25 -19.61
C ARG A 379 -15.19 3.98 -18.78
N ALA A 380 -14.86 4.38 -17.57
CA ALA A 380 -15.79 5.12 -16.71
C ALA A 380 -16.27 6.43 -17.35
N LEU A 381 -15.35 7.20 -17.96
CA LEU A 381 -15.66 8.47 -18.63
C LEU A 381 -16.52 8.28 -19.91
N THR A 382 -16.49 7.09 -20.50
CA THR A 382 -17.24 6.76 -21.74
C THR A 382 -18.47 5.90 -21.46
N GLY A 383 -18.81 5.64 -20.19
CA GLY A 383 -20.00 4.86 -19.81
C GLY A 383 -19.87 3.35 -20.05
N LEU A 384 -18.65 2.83 -20.17
CA LEU A 384 -18.39 1.39 -20.26
C LEU A 384 -18.22 0.76 -18.88
N PRO A 385 -18.56 -0.53 -18.68
CA PRO A 385 -18.28 -1.25 -17.43
C PRO A 385 -16.79 -1.22 -17.09
N GLN A 386 -16.47 -1.08 -15.82
CA GLN A 386 -15.08 -0.95 -15.37
C GLN A 386 -14.32 -2.29 -15.44
N PHE A 387 -15.00 -3.41 -15.16
CA PHE A 387 -14.50 -4.78 -15.25
C PHE A 387 -15.37 -5.62 -16.17
#